data_3090cdb8f6885f7c9a19876efa3e8435
#
_entry.id   3090cdb8f6885f7c9a19876efa3e8435
#
_cell.length_a   1.000
_cell.length_b   1.000
_cell.length_c   1.000
_cell.angle_alpha   90.00
_cell.angle_beta   90.00
_cell.angle_gamma   90.00
#
_symmetry.space_group_name_H-M   'P 1'
#
loop_
_entity.id
_entity.type
_entity.pdbx_description
1 polymer ?
#
loop_
_entity_poly.entity_id
_entity_poly.type
_entity_poly.pdbx_seq_one_letter_code
_entity_poly.pdbx_strand_id
1 'polypeptide(L)' 'MLFRSLDSTGGSGNISLTIGLNDPARAQQIFEILAKDGSVIMQLEKTYWAEAFGILTDKFGVKWLINCEAPTHG' A
#
# COMPACT_ATOMS: atom_id res chain seq x y z
N MET A 1 -5.46 -1.36 -11.88
CA MET A 1 -6.19 -0.12 -11.60
C MET A 1 -5.76 0.46 -10.28
N LEU A 2 -5.47 1.71 -10.28
CA LEU A 2 -5.03 2.39 -9.08
C LEU A 2 -6.20 3.06 -8.40
N PHE A 3 -6.40 2.74 -7.15
CA PHE A 3 -7.45 3.35 -6.37
C PHE A 3 -6.84 4.04 -5.17
N ARG A 4 -7.21 5.29 -4.98
CA ARG A 4 -6.63 6.08 -3.92
C ARG A 4 -7.72 6.59 -3.01
N SER A 5 -7.56 6.34 -1.75
CA SER A 5 -8.51 6.80 -0.75
C SER A 5 -7.78 7.72 0.20
N LEU A 6 -8.26 8.93 0.32
CA LEU A 6 -7.66 9.90 1.19
C LEU A 6 -8.50 10.01 2.44
N ASP A 7 -7.92 9.60 3.54
CA ASP A 7 -8.61 9.63 4.80
C ASP A 7 -7.97 10.67 5.69
N SER A 8 -8.50 11.85 5.68
CA SER A 8 -7.92 12.89 6.50
C SER A 8 -8.96 13.35 7.50
N THR A 9 -8.61 13.22 8.73
CA THR A 9 -9.52 13.58 9.78
C THR A 9 -8.90 14.69 10.58
N GLY A 10 -9.42 15.85 10.42
CA GLY A 10 -9.06 16.90 11.31
C GLY A 10 -7.63 17.33 11.27
N GLY A 11 -7.02 17.09 10.25
CA GLY A 11 -5.87 17.80 9.90
C GLY A 11 -4.68 17.83 10.76
N SER A 12 -4.30 16.87 11.38
CA SER A 12 -3.05 16.97 12.05
C SER A 12 -2.02 16.07 11.43
N GLY A 13 -2.02 15.97 10.15
CA GLY A 13 -0.95 15.28 9.49
C GLY A 13 -1.06 13.78 9.44
N ASN A 14 -2.16 13.24 9.83
CA ASN A 14 -2.34 11.80 9.76
C ASN A 14 -3.01 11.45 8.45
N ILE A 15 -2.21 11.42 7.41
CA ILE A 15 -2.72 11.09 6.09
C ILE A 15 -2.29 9.68 5.75
N SER A 16 -3.23 8.86 5.34
CA SER A 16 -2.96 7.52 4.89
C SER A 16 -3.56 7.34 3.52
N LEU A 17 -2.81 6.74 2.63
CA LEU A 17 -3.27 6.46 1.28
C LEU A 17 -3.27 4.96 1.07
N THR A 18 -4.26 4.47 0.35
CA THR A 18 -4.37 3.05 0.08
C THR A 18 -4.31 2.82 -1.42
N ILE A 19 -3.48 1.88 -1.81
CA ILE A 19 -3.41 1.47 -3.21
C ILE A 19 -3.96 0.05 -3.29
N GLY A 20 -4.99 -0.12 -4.09
CA GLY A 20 -5.58 -1.43 -4.32
C GLY A 20 -5.30 -1.88 -5.73
N LEU A 21 -4.83 -3.11 -5.87
CA LEU A 21 -4.56 -3.66 -7.19
C LEU A 21 -4.67 -5.17 -7.10
N ASN A 22 -4.56 -5.82 -8.25
CA ASN A 22 -4.67 -7.27 -8.29
C ASN A 22 -3.50 -7.91 -9.04
N ASP A 23 -2.38 -7.24 -9.07
CA ASP A 23 -1.17 -7.74 -9.72
C ASP A 23 -0.05 -7.75 -8.70
N PRO A 24 0.33 -8.93 -8.18
CA PRO A 24 1.36 -9.00 -7.15
C PRO A 24 2.70 -8.42 -7.59
N ALA A 25 3.07 -8.63 -8.84
CA ALA A 25 4.34 -8.10 -9.32
C ALA A 25 4.32 -6.57 -9.30
N ARG A 26 3.20 -6.01 -9.67
CA ARG A 26 3.07 -4.56 -9.65
C ARG A 26 3.07 -4.03 -8.23
N ALA A 27 2.42 -4.75 -7.33
CA ALA A 27 2.40 -4.36 -5.93
C ALA A 27 3.81 -4.31 -5.37
N GLN A 28 4.61 -5.30 -5.71
CA GLN A 28 5.99 -5.36 -5.26
C GLN A 28 6.77 -4.16 -5.77
N GLN A 29 6.61 -3.82 -7.04
CA GLN A 29 7.31 -2.69 -7.61
C GLN A 29 6.91 -1.38 -6.95
N ILE A 30 5.62 -1.19 -6.76
CA ILE A 30 5.13 0.04 -6.15
C ILE A 30 5.62 0.14 -4.71
N PHE A 31 5.57 -0.98 -3.99
CA PHE A 31 6.02 -1.00 -2.62
C PHE A 31 7.49 -0.58 -2.52
N GLU A 32 8.33 -1.14 -3.38
CA GLU A 32 9.75 -0.84 -3.35
C GLU A 32 10.03 0.60 -3.69
N ILE A 33 9.33 1.13 -4.68
CA ILE A 33 9.53 2.50 -5.08
C ILE A 33 9.14 3.46 -3.96
N LEU A 34 8.00 3.22 -3.33
CA LEU A 34 7.53 4.11 -2.27
C LEU A 34 8.37 3.97 -1.01
N ALA A 35 8.86 2.77 -0.73
CA ALA A 35 9.65 2.56 0.48
C ALA A 35 11.06 3.11 0.36
N LYS A 36 11.49 3.40 -0.85
CA LYS A 36 12.84 3.93 -1.03
C LYS A 36 12.95 5.27 -0.32
N ASP A 37 13.95 5.41 0.51
CA ASP A 37 14.17 6.60 1.32
C ASP A 37 13.08 6.84 2.35
N GLY A 38 12.22 5.85 2.55
CA GLY A 38 11.21 5.91 3.58
C GLY A 38 11.42 4.81 4.59
N SER A 39 10.33 4.34 5.18
CA SER A 39 10.39 3.29 6.19
C SER A 39 9.33 2.26 5.93
N VAL A 40 9.68 1.00 6.13
CA VAL A 40 8.74 -0.09 6.01
C VAL A 40 8.18 -0.38 7.39
N ILE A 41 6.87 -0.26 7.52
CA ILE A 41 6.20 -0.60 8.76
C ILE A 41 5.86 -2.08 8.78
N MET A 42 5.31 -2.55 7.66
CA MET A 42 4.95 -3.95 7.52
C MET A 42 5.32 -4.37 6.11
N GLN A 43 6.17 -5.36 5.99
CA GLN A 43 6.62 -5.78 4.67
C GLN A 43 5.47 -6.38 3.86
N LEU A 44 5.60 -6.28 2.55
CA LEU A 44 4.58 -6.80 1.65
C LEU A 44 4.59 -8.32 1.72
N GLU A 45 3.52 -8.89 2.22
CA GLU A 45 3.43 -10.32 2.44
C GLU A 45 2.04 -10.82 2.10
N LYS A 46 1.98 -12.09 1.78
CA LYS A 46 0.70 -12.72 1.53
C LYS A 46 -0.04 -12.92 2.84
N THR A 47 -1.32 -12.65 2.83
CA THR A 47 -2.17 -12.85 3.98
C THR A 47 -3.35 -13.71 3.56
N TYR A 48 -4.24 -14.02 4.51
CA TYR A 48 -5.38 -14.83 4.16
C TYR A 48 -6.46 -14.04 3.43
N TRP A 49 -6.38 -12.72 3.46
CA TRP A 49 -7.37 -11.89 2.77
C TRP A 49 -6.81 -11.24 1.51
N ALA A 50 -5.52 -11.31 1.31
CA ALA A 50 -4.91 -10.62 0.19
C ALA A 50 -3.70 -11.40 -0.31
N GLU A 51 -3.46 -11.27 -1.60
CA GLU A 51 -2.29 -11.90 -2.19
C GLU A 51 -1.03 -11.23 -1.68
N ALA A 52 -1.10 -9.95 -1.40
CA ALA A 52 0.01 -9.24 -0.78
C ALA A 52 -0.54 -8.01 -0.08
N PHE A 53 -0.01 -7.74 1.09
CA PHE A 53 -0.42 -6.59 1.87
C PHE A 53 0.79 -6.05 2.60
N GLY A 54 0.96 -4.74 2.58
CA GLY A 54 2.07 -4.12 3.26
C GLY A 54 1.76 -2.69 3.61
N ILE A 55 2.54 -2.16 4.54
CA ILE A 55 2.38 -0.79 5.01
C ILE A 55 3.76 -0.16 5.06
N LEU A 56 3.84 1.05 4.54
CA LEU A 56 5.10 1.77 4.55
C LEU A 56 4.83 3.26 4.74
N THR A 57 5.89 3.98 5.07
CA THR A 57 5.87 5.43 5.09
C THR A 57 6.87 5.91 4.06
N ASP A 58 6.45 6.80 3.19
CA ASP A 58 7.35 7.28 2.16
C ASP A 58 8.28 8.36 2.73
N LYS A 59 9.15 8.89 1.87
CA LYS A 59 10.15 9.84 2.33
C LYS A 59 9.54 11.15 2.81
N PHE A 60 8.29 11.38 2.50
CA PHE A 60 7.60 12.58 2.94
C PHE A 60 6.77 12.35 4.20
N GLY A 61 6.83 11.15 4.74
CA GLY A 61 6.09 10.85 5.96
C GLY A 61 4.67 10.44 5.74
N VAL A 62 4.28 10.16 4.52
CA VAL A 62 2.92 9.73 4.21
C VAL A 62 2.85 8.22 4.32
N LYS A 63 1.83 7.74 5.04
CA LYS A 63 1.64 6.30 5.21
C LYS A 63 0.89 5.74 4.01
N TRP A 64 1.43 4.64 3.47
CA TRP A 64 0.84 3.97 2.33
C TRP A 64 0.47 2.55 2.70
N LEU A 65 -0.73 2.15 2.35
CA LEU A 65 -1.18 0.78 2.50
C LEU A 65 -1.30 0.17 1.12
N ILE A 66 -0.57 -0.89 0.88
CA ILE A 66 -0.60 -1.58 -0.42
C ILE A 66 -1.40 -2.86 -0.23
N ASN A 67 -2.50 -2.97 -0.92
CA ASN A 67 -3.37 -4.13 -0.82
C ASN A 67 -3.54 -4.75 -2.20
N CYS A 68 -2.97 -5.92 -2.38
CA CYS A 68 -3.07 -6.64 -3.63
C CYS A 68 -4.00 -7.83 -3.46
N GLU A 69 -5.14 -7.78 -4.12
CA GLU A 69 -6.10 -8.86 -4.03
C GLU A 69 -5.73 -9.98 -4.97
N ALA A 70 -6.10 -11.18 -4.59
CA ALA A 70 -5.87 -12.31 -5.45
C ALA A 70 -6.68 -12.15 -6.72
N PRO A 71 -6.13 -12.58 -7.86
CA PRO A 71 -6.89 -12.52 -9.10
C PRO A 71 -8.16 -13.35 -8.95
N THR A 72 -9.25 -12.78 -9.32
CA THR A 72 -10.52 -13.46 -9.24
C THR A 72 -10.81 -14.13 -10.55
N HIS A 73 -11.03 -15.40 -10.49
CA HIS A 73 -11.38 -16.08 -11.70
C HIS A 73 -12.84 -16.32 -11.66
N GLY A 74 -13.43 -15.60 -12.41
CA GLY A 74 -14.87 -15.65 -12.55
C GLY A 74 -15.51 -16.83 -11.99
#